data_66fda414b3b5c4876a3237f97399979f
#
_entry.id   66fda414b3b5c4876a3237f97399979f
#
_cell.length_a   1.000
_cell.length_b   1.000
_cell.length_c   1.000
_cell.angle_alpha   90.00
_cell.angle_beta   90.00
_cell.angle_gamma   90.00
#
_symmetry.space_group_name_H-M   'P 1'
#
loop_
_entity.id
_entity.type
_entity.pdbx_description
1 polymer ?
#
loop_
_entity_poly.entity_id
_entity_poly.type
_entity_poly.pdbx_seq_one_letter_code
_entity_poly.pdbx_strand_id
1 'polypeptide(L)'
;MVHHASHYKSPNRVRAIMGACSGNLVEWYDFFIYAYTAIYFAASFFPKGDTTSQLLATAGVFAVGFFMRPLGGWIFGWIADTRGRKVSMIISVFMMCAGSLLIAVMPTYETIGVAAPVMLVVARLIQGLSVGAEYGTGATYISEIATPGRRCFYGSFQYFTIIAGQLLALMTVVILQQTLTGEELREWGWRIPFFIGALSSIVVVYLRRAMHETATKKDMNRKDAGSLRGMFKHKRAVALVVAFTIGGSLYFYTFTTYMQKFLVISAGFSPETVSFIMTAALVGFMFCQPLFGLLADRIGIKAHMLMFSGLAMLLVIPLLYSLQSVSSPFMAFLLVFGGLAIASLYTPIAGIVKAELFPPAVRALGVGFPYAVGNAAFGGTAEYVALSLRSQGVEEYFFFYVAAIVSITFIASMLMPNLSRYGYISGSGEIEERTGLKGSVRPDAARV
;
A
#
# COMPACT_ATOMS: atom_id res chain seq x y z
N MET A 1 6.02 45.19 -7.99
CA MET A 1 6.80 44.31 -8.88
C MET A 1 6.14 42.94 -8.83
N VAL A 2 5.52 42.54 -9.94
CA VAL A 2 4.80 41.29 -10.06
C VAL A 2 5.84 40.18 -10.05
N HIS A 3 5.85 39.33 -9.01
CA HIS A 3 6.64 38.12 -9.01
C HIS A 3 6.15 37.22 -10.15
N HIS A 4 6.98 37.09 -11.16
CA HIS A 4 6.90 36.05 -12.15
C HIS A 4 6.81 34.70 -11.42
N ALA A 5 5.59 34.22 -11.18
CA ALA A 5 5.37 32.80 -11.09
C ALA A 5 5.88 32.24 -12.41
N SER A 6 7.05 31.60 -12.38
CA SER A 6 7.59 30.90 -13.52
C SER A 6 6.48 29.96 -13.99
N HIS A 7 5.86 30.28 -15.13
CA HIS A 7 5.03 29.35 -15.87
C HIS A 7 5.91 28.17 -16.27
N TYR A 8 6.15 27.26 -15.35
CA TYR A 8 6.56 25.92 -15.68
C TYR A 8 5.45 25.38 -16.58
N LYS A 9 5.70 25.33 -17.89
CA LYS A 9 4.85 24.63 -18.84
C LYS A 9 4.60 23.26 -18.22
N SER A 10 3.36 23.03 -17.77
CA SER A 10 2.99 21.80 -17.10
C SER A 10 3.31 20.64 -18.05
N PRO A 11 4.34 19.85 -17.78
CA PRO A 11 4.46 18.59 -18.49
C PRO A 11 3.17 17.85 -18.24
N ASN A 12 2.76 17.06 -19.20
CA ASN A 12 1.48 16.37 -19.23
C ASN A 12 1.27 15.68 -17.87
N ARG A 13 0.56 16.34 -16.91
CA ARG A 13 0.36 15.87 -15.52
C ARG A 13 -0.18 14.47 -15.49
N VAL A 14 -1.02 14.14 -16.46
CA VAL A 14 -1.55 12.80 -16.66
C VAL A 14 -0.41 11.80 -16.86
N ARG A 15 0.58 12.11 -17.71
CA ARG A 15 1.75 11.24 -17.90
C ARG A 15 2.58 11.08 -16.63
N ALA A 16 2.73 12.13 -15.84
CA ALA A 16 3.48 12.07 -14.58
C ALA A 16 2.75 11.19 -13.54
N ILE A 17 1.43 11.33 -13.43
CA ILE A 17 0.60 10.49 -12.56
C ILE A 17 0.60 9.04 -13.06
N MET A 18 0.44 8.81 -14.36
CA MET A 18 0.55 7.46 -14.94
C MET A 18 1.92 6.83 -14.66
N GLY A 19 3.00 7.60 -14.78
CA GLY A 19 4.35 7.12 -14.45
C GLY A 19 4.52 6.75 -12.98
N ALA A 20 3.95 7.54 -12.07
CA ALA A 20 3.96 7.23 -10.64
C ALA A 20 3.09 6.00 -10.32
N CYS A 21 1.86 5.97 -10.83
CA CYS A 21 0.89 4.92 -10.54
C CYS A 21 1.18 3.60 -11.25
N SER A 22 1.83 3.61 -12.41
CA SER A 22 2.18 2.38 -13.14
C SER A 22 3.13 1.47 -12.36
N GLY A 23 4.09 2.04 -11.63
CA GLY A 23 4.97 1.26 -10.78
C GLY A 23 4.22 0.58 -9.65
N ASN A 24 3.35 1.32 -8.99
CA ASN A 24 2.50 0.80 -7.94
C ASN A 24 1.59 -0.36 -8.43
N LEU A 25 1.04 -0.25 -9.65
CA LEU A 25 0.24 -1.31 -10.26
C LEU A 25 1.05 -2.61 -10.47
N VAL A 26 2.24 -2.50 -11.07
CA VAL A 26 3.11 -3.65 -11.33
C VAL A 26 3.62 -4.27 -10.04
N GLU A 27 3.96 -3.45 -9.05
CA GLU A 27 4.42 -3.91 -7.75
C GLU A 27 3.36 -4.74 -7.01
N TRP A 28 2.10 -4.28 -7.01
CA TRP A 28 1.01 -5.01 -6.39
C TRP A 28 0.59 -6.24 -7.20
N TYR A 29 0.72 -6.19 -8.53
CA TYR A 29 0.61 -7.36 -9.38
C TYR A 29 1.61 -8.45 -8.95
N ASP A 30 2.91 -8.11 -8.89
CA ASP A 30 3.97 -9.04 -8.48
C ASP A 30 3.77 -9.58 -7.06
N PHE A 31 3.30 -8.73 -6.17
CA PHE A 31 3.01 -9.11 -4.80
C PHE A 31 1.93 -10.19 -4.72
N PHE A 32 0.80 -9.99 -5.42
CA PHE A 32 -0.31 -10.93 -5.40
C PHE A 32 -0.06 -12.17 -6.26
N ILE A 33 0.67 -12.06 -7.35
CA ILE A 33 1.04 -13.21 -8.20
C ILE A 33 1.77 -14.28 -7.39
N TYR A 34 2.69 -13.89 -6.52
CA TYR A 34 3.35 -14.85 -5.64
C TYR A 34 2.36 -15.62 -4.77
N ALA A 35 1.42 -14.91 -4.15
CA ALA A 35 0.42 -15.53 -3.29
C ALA A 35 -0.53 -16.45 -4.06
N TYR A 36 -1.00 -16.04 -5.23
CA TYR A 36 -1.95 -16.80 -6.05
C TYR A 36 -1.32 -17.98 -6.77
N THR A 37 -0.03 -17.94 -7.11
CA THR A 37 0.67 -19.02 -7.77
C THR A 37 1.39 -19.97 -6.82
N ALA A 38 1.43 -19.67 -5.51
CA ALA A 38 2.10 -20.47 -4.49
C ALA A 38 1.72 -21.96 -4.54
N ILE A 39 0.43 -22.27 -4.74
CA ILE A 39 -0.09 -23.63 -4.85
C ILE A 39 0.54 -24.43 -6.01
N TYR A 40 1.02 -23.76 -7.04
CA TYR A 40 1.63 -24.42 -8.22
C TYR A 40 3.14 -24.57 -8.05
N PHE A 41 3.83 -23.59 -7.49
CA PHE A 41 5.30 -23.60 -7.43
C PHE A 41 5.90 -24.08 -6.11
N ALA A 42 5.11 -24.21 -5.03
CA ALA A 42 5.65 -24.59 -3.72
C ALA A 42 6.47 -25.89 -3.78
N ALA A 43 5.97 -26.91 -4.48
CA ALA A 43 6.67 -28.18 -4.67
C ALA A 43 7.98 -28.06 -5.49
N SER A 44 8.14 -27.01 -6.29
CA SER A 44 9.35 -26.76 -7.08
C SER A 44 10.51 -26.20 -6.25
N PHE A 45 10.24 -25.58 -5.09
CA PHE A 45 11.27 -24.91 -4.28
C PHE A 45 11.57 -25.57 -2.94
N PHE A 46 10.72 -26.48 -2.47
CA PHE A 46 10.89 -27.12 -1.17
C PHE A 46 11.04 -28.63 -1.31
N PRO A 47 11.70 -29.29 -0.33
CA PRO A 47 11.88 -30.74 -0.35
C PRO A 47 10.56 -31.49 -0.52
N LYS A 48 10.62 -32.68 -1.08
CA LYS A 48 9.47 -33.59 -1.15
C LYS A 48 8.94 -33.87 0.25
N GLY A 49 7.67 -33.50 0.48
CA GLY A 49 6.97 -33.63 1.75
C GLY A 49 5.46 -33.47 1.55
N ASP A 50 4.72 -33.24 2.63
CA ASP A 50 3.31 -32.96 2.46
C ASP A 50 3.09 -31.54 1.88
N THR A 51 2.02 -31.38 1.13
CA THR A 51 1.66 -30.12 0.47
C THR A 51 1.46 -28.98 1.48
N THR A 52 0.99 -29.29 2.67
CA THR A 52 0.73 -28.30 3.74
C THR A 52 2.05 -27.68 4.22
N SER A 53 3.06 -28.52 4.48
CA SER A 53 4.40 -28.06 4.89
C SER A 53 5.06 -27.18 3.81
N GLN A 54 4.91 -27.55 2.53
CA GLN A 54 5.45 -26.75 1.41
C GLN A 54 4.75 -25.40 1.29
N LEU A 55 3.43 -25.37 1.42
CA LEU A 55 2.65 -24.12 1.40
C LEU A 55 2.95 -23.25 2.62
N LEU A 56 3.14 -23.85 3.80
CA LEU A 56 3.52 -23.11 5.00
C LEU A 56 4.92 -22.48 4.85
N ALA A 57 5.87 -23.20 4.28
CA ALA A 57 7.20 -22.66 3.98
C ALA A 57 7.13 -21.51 2.96
N THR A 58 6.31 -21.66 1.91
CA THR A 58 6.05 -20.61 0.91
C THR A 58 5.41 -19.36 1.56
N ALA A 59 4.47 -19.55 2.48
CA ALA A 59 3.87 -18.47 3.24
C ALA A 59 4.88 -17.79 4.18
N GLY A 60 5.78 -18.54 4.78
CA GLY A 60 6.89 -18.00 5.57
C GLY A 60 7.81 -17.08 4.74
N VAL A 61 8.17 -17.52 3.55
CA VAL A 61 8.96 -16.71 2.60
C VAL A 61 8.19 -15.47 2.15
N PHE A 62 6.88 -15.56 1.96
CA PHE A 62 6.02 -14.41 1.68
C PHE A 62 6.06 -13.38 2.82
N ALA A 63 5.94 -13.84 4.07
CA ALA A 63 5.97 -12.97 5.26
C ALA A 63 7.31 -12.23 5.41
N VAL A 64 8.43 -12.85 5.05
CA VAL A 64 9.76 -12.20 5.06
C VAL A 64 9.76 -10.92 4.22
N GLY A 65 9.05 -10.89 3.08
CA GLY A 65 8.90 -9.70 2.26
C GLY A 65 8.24 -8.52 3.00
N PHE A 66 7.30 -8.77 3.91
CA PHE A 66 6.68 -7.72 4.73
C PHE A 66 7.65 -7.10 5.73
N PHE A 67 8.50 -7.92 6.37
CA PHE A 67 9.49 -7.43 7.32
C PHE A 67 10.58 -6.56 6.68
N MET A 68 10.80 -6.70 5.37
CA MET A 68 11.74 -5.84 4.64
C MET A 68 11.15 -4.47 4.26
N ARG A 69 9.83 -4.29 4.32
CA ARG A 69 9.18 -3.00 3.98
C ARG A 69 9.64 -1.81 4.85
N PRO A 70 9.78 -1.92 6.18
CA PRO A 70 10.33 -0.84 6.99
C PRO A 70 11.75 -0.45 6.58
N LEU A 71 12.60 -1.43 6.28
CA LEU A 71 13.96 -1.16 5.81
C LEU A 71 13.95 -0.49 4.44
N GLY A 72 13.11 -0.95 3.52
CA GLY A 72 12.87 -0.32 2.23
C GLY A 72 12.36 1.11 2.37
N GLY A 73 11.35 1.33 3.21
CA GLY A 73 10.80 2.66 3.50
C GLY A 73 11.85 3.64 4.05
N TRP A 74 12.77 3.15 4.87
CA TRP A 74 13.89 3.94 5.37
C TRP A 74 14.91 4.27 4.30
N ILE A 75 15.49 3.26 3.65
CA ILE A 75 16.56 3.43 2.65
C ILE A 75 16.07 4.29 1.48
N PHE A 76 14.92 3.96 0.93
CA PHE A 76 14.39 4.66 -0.25
C PHE A 76 13.75 5.99 0.09
N GLY A 77 13.22 6.17 1.30
CA GLY A 77 12.83 7.47 1.83
C GLY A 77 14.03 8.41 1.91
N TRP A 78 15.18 7.92 2.42
CA TRP A 78 16.43 8.65 2.43
C TRP A 78 16.91 8.99 1.01
N ILE A 79 16.91 8.02 0.07
CA ILE A 79 17.28 8.28 -1.33
C ILE A 79 16.34 9.33 -1.95
N ALA A 80 15.03 9.22 -1.72
CA ALA A 80 14.04 10.13 -2.26
C ALA A 80 14.22 11.57 -1.74
N ASP A 81 14.55 11.74 -0.47
CA ASP A 81 14.73 13.06 0.15
C ASP A 81 16.11 13.68 -0.14
N THR A 82 17.14 12.86 -0.45
CA THR A 82 18.52 13.33 -0.69
C THR A 82 18.93 13.35 -2.16
N ARG A 83 18.41 12.44 -2.98
CA ARG A 83 18.78 12.27 -4.40
C ARG A 83 17.61 12.51 -5.36
N GLY A 84 16.40 12.66 -4.81
CA GLY A 84 15.19 12.94 -5.56
C GLY A 84 14.20 11.77 -5.63
N ARG A 85 12.92 12.12 -5.75
CA ARG A 85 11.80 11.16 -5.78
C ARG A 85 11.88 10.26 -7.00
N LYS A 86 12.19 10.83 -8.17
CA LYS A 86 12.34 10.11 -9.44
C LYS A 86 13.43 9.03 -9.37
N VAL A 87 14.58 9.34 -8.78
CA VAL A 87 15.70 8.39 -8.65
C VAL A 87 15.28 7.21 -7.78
N SER A 88 14.69 7.47 -6.62
CA SER A 88 14.18 6.44 -5.71
C SER A 88 13.19 5.51 -6.41
N MET A 89 12.20 6.07 -7.10
CA MET A 89 11.17 5.32 -7.81
C MET A 89 11.72 4.46 -8.97
N ILE A 90 12.75 4.92 -9.68
CA ILE A 90 13.38 4.13 -10.76
C ILE A 90 14.15 2.95 -10.16
N ILE A 91 14.93 3.18 -9.09
CA ILE A 91 15.69 2.11 -8.45
C ILE A 91 14.76 1.05 -7.88
N SER A 92 13.62 1.43 -7.24
CA SER A 92 12.66 0.47 -6.69
C SER A 92 12.11 -0.46 -7.77
N VAL A 93 11.71 0.08 -8.92
CA VAL A 93 11.19 -0.76 -10.03
C VAL A 93 12.26 -1.69 -10.60
N PHE A 94 13.52 -1.24 -10.68
CA PHE A 94 14.61 -2.14 -11.08
C PHE A 94 14.78 -3.31 -10.11
N MET A 95 14.66 -3.07 -8.81
CA MET A 95 14.72 -4.14 -7.80
C MET A 95 13.53 -5.09 -7.93
N MET A 96 12.32 -4.56 -8.17
CA MET A 96 11.14 -5.38 -8.42
C MET A 96 11.33 -6.25 -9.65
N CYS A 97 11.76 -5.67 -10.78
CA CYS A 97 12.07 -6.39 -12.01
C CYS A 97 13.08 -7.52 -11.76
N ALA A 98 14.18 -7.22 -11.07
CA ALA A 98 15.23 -8.20 -10.76
C ALA A 98 14.69 -9.34 -9.87
N GLY A 99 13.86 -9.04 -8.87
CA GLY A 99 13.24 -10.04 -8.01
C GLY A 99 12.28 -10.95 -8.78
N SER A 100 11.40 -10.38 -9.60
CA SER A 100 10.44 -11.15 -10.41
C SER A 100 11.15 -11.99 -11.47
N LEU A 101 12.14 -11.42 -12.17
CA LEU A 101 12.94 -12.17 -13.13
C LEU A 101 13.71 -13.31 -12.47
N LEU A 102 14.31 -13.06 -11.29
CA LEU A 102 15.02 -14.10 -10.53
C LEU A 102 14.08 -15.27 -10.22
N ILE A 103 12.85 -15.01 -9.74
CA ILE A 103 11.87 -16.08 -9.50
C ILE A 103 11.51 -16.80 -10.80
N ALA A 104 11.27 -16.06 -11.89
CA ALA A 104 10.86 -16.64 -13.17
C ALA A 104 11.88 -17.63 -13.76
N VAL A 105 13.20 -17.33 -13.63
CA VAL A 105 14.27 -18.14 -14.20
C VAL A 105 14.94 -19.10 -13.22
N MET A 106 14.53 -19.06 -11.94
CA MET A 106 15.17 -19.82 -10.87
C MET A 106 15.08 -21.33 -11.09
N PRO A 107 16.20 -22.07 -10.94
CA PRO A 107 16.18 -23.53 -10.96
C PRO A 107 15.39 -24.09 -9.76
N THR A 108 14.85 -25.29 -9.93
CA THR A 108 14.04 -25.94 -8.90
C THR A 108 14.91 -26.63 -7.84
N TYR A 109 14.29 -27.05 -6.74
CA TYR A 109 14.92 -27.82 -5.67
C TYR A 109 15.58 -29.11 -6.18
N GLU A 110 14.98 -29.76 -7.16
CA GLU A 110 15.54 -31.00 -7.79
C GLU A 110 16.89 -30.73 -8.47
N THR A 111 17.10 -29.50 -8.97
CA THR A 111 18.34 -29.13 -9.69
C THR A 111 19.44 -28.61 -8.76
N ILE A 112 19.10 -27.74 -7.80
CA ILE A 112 20.09 -27.00 -6.97
C ILE A 112 19.91 -27.23 -5.47
N GLY A 113 19.01 -28.12 -5.07
CA GLY A 113 18.79 -28.48 -3.66
C GLY A 113 18.41 -27.28 -2.80
N VAL A 114 18.99 -27.19 -1.60
CA VAL A 114 18.71 -26.14 -0.60
C VAL A 114 18.98 -24.72 -1.10
N ALA A 115 19.76 -24.55 -2.17
CA ALA A 115 19.96 -23.22 -2.77
C ALA A 115 18.67 -22.63 -3.36
N ALA A 116 17.71 -23.48 -3.80
CA ALA A 116 16.45 -22.99 -4.37
C ALA A 116 15.60 -22.18 -3.37
N PRO A 117 15.24 -22.68 -2.19
CA PRO A 117 14.51 -21.89 -1.21
C PRO A 117 15.30 -20.67 -0.70
N VAL A 118 16.64 -20.76 -0.58
CA VAL A 118 17.47 -19.61 -0.21
C VAL A 118 17.39 -18.50 -1.27
N MET A 119 17.49 -18.85 -2.55
CA MET A 119 17.35 -17.89 -3.64
C MET A 119 15.94 -17.28 -3.68
N LEU A 120 14.90 -18.07 -3.39
CA LEU A 120 13.53 -17.58 -3.30
C LEU A 120 13.39 -16.54 -2.17
N VAL A 121 13.99 -16.80 -0.99
CA VAL A 121 14.06 -15.83 0.10
C VAL A 121 14.78 -14.56 -0.35
N VAL A 122 15.94 -14.66 -1.01
CA VAL A 122 16.69 -13.50 -1.53
C VAL A 122 15.84 -12.68 -2.50
N ALA A 123 15.15 -13.33 -3.44
CA ALA A 123 14.24 -12.65 -4.36
C ALA A 123 13.13 -11.88 -3.61
N ARG A 124 12.54 -12.49 -2.58
CA ARG A 124 11.50 -11.85 -1.75
C ARG A 124 12.04 -10.72 -0.88
N LEU A 125 13.27 -10.82 -0.38
CA LEU A 125 13.93 -9.71 0.31
C LEU A 125 14.11 -8.50 -0.61
N ILE A 126 14.55 -8.72 -1.85
CA ILE A 126 14.71 -7.68 -2.88
C ILE A 126 13.36 -7.05 -3.21
N GLN A 127 12.32 -7.86 -3.46
CA GLN A 127 10.96 -7.36 -3.72
C GLN A 127 10.39 -6.61 -2.51
N GLY A 128 10.57 -7.11 -1.29
CA GLY A 128 10.11 -6.47 -0.06
C GLY A 128 10.72 -5.08 0.17
N LEU A 129 12.02 -4.93 -0.12
CA LEU A 129 12.69 -3.62 -0.10
C LEU A 129 12.06 -2.65 -1.11
N SER A 130 11.78 -3.14 -2.33
CA SER A 130 11.14 -2.34 -3.38
C SER A 130 9.74 -1.85 -2.94
N VAL A 131 8.90 -2.74 -2.42
CA VAL A 131 7.54 -2.41 -1.94
C VAL A 131 7.59 -1.35 -0.84
N GLY A 132 8.57 -1.42 0.06
CA GLY A 132 8.77 -0.41 1.09
C GLY A 132 9.09 0.99 0.53
N ALA A 133 9.78 1.04 -0.61
CA ALA A 133 10.13 2.28 -1.31
C ALA A 133 8.93 2.97 -1.95
N GLU A 134 8.09 2.19 -2.62
CA GLU A 134 7.10 2.68 -3.58
C GLU A 134 6.01 3.51 -2.92
N TYR A 135 5.45 3.02 -1.82
CA TYR A 135 4.33 3.72 -1.17
C TYR A 135 4.71 5.13 -0.72
N GLY A 136 5.81 5.27 0.03
CA GLY A 136 6.24 6.57 0.57
C GLY A 136 6.64 7.57 -0.50
N THR A 137 7.43 7.11 -1.47
CA THR A 137 7.94 7.96 -2.56
C THR A 137 6.82 8.31 -3.54
N GLY A 138 5.98 7.33 -3.92
CA GLY A 138 4.85 7.54 -4.82
C GLY A 138 3.79 8.46 -4.24
N ALA A 139 3.39 8.26 -2.97
CA ALA A 139 2.45 9.14 -2.27
C ALA A 139 2.98 10.57 -2.17
N THR A 140 4.27 10.74 -1.84
CA THR A 140 4.91 12.05 -1.78
C THR A 140 4.92 12.71 -3.15
N TYR A 141 5.34 12.01 -4.20
CA TYR A 141 5.38 12.52 -5.55
C TYR A 141 4.00 12.98 -6.05
N ILE A 142 2.98 12.12 -5.92
CA ILE A 142 1.61 12.45 -6.33
C ILE A 142 1.09 13.68 -5.56
N SER A 143 1.38 13.77 -4.25
CA SER A 143 0.96 14.90 -3.42
C SER A 143 1.59 16.23 -3.87
N GLU A 144 2.85 16.19 -4.33
CA GLU A 144 3.61 17.35 -4.78
C GLU A 144 3.19 17.85 -6.17
N ILE A 145 2.81 16.94 -7.10
CA ILE A 145 2.40 17.30 -8.47
C ILE A 145 0.89 17.58 -8.61
N ALA A 146 0.08 17.17 -7.63
CA ALA A 146 -1.36 17.30 -7.68
C ALA A 146 -1.80 18.78 -7.75
N THR A 147 -2.86 19.03 -8.52
CA THR A 147 -3.43 20.38 -8.64
C THR A 147 -4.06 20.81 -7.32
N PRO A 148 -3.83 22.05 -6.86
CA PRO A 148 -4.58 22.61 -5.74
C PRO A 148 -6.08 22.43 -5.94
N GLY A 149 -6.80 22.02 -4.87
CA GLY A 149 -8.23 21.75 -4.91
C GLY A 149 -8.65 20.39 -5.49
N ARG A 150 -7.71 19.58 -6.04
CA ARG A 150 -7.98 18.22 -6.54
C ARG A 150 -6.91 17.20 -6.09
N ARG A 151 -6.26 17.44 -4.97
CA ARG A 151 -5.17 16.59 -4.49
C ARG A 151 -5.65 15.21 -4.10
N CYS A 152 -6.79 15.10 -3.44
CA CYS A 152 -7.33 13.83 -3.01
C CYS A 152 -7.80 12.99 -4.21
N PHE A 153 -8.37 13.62 -5.23
CA PHE A 153 -8.70 12.96 -6.49
C PHE A 153 -7.45 12.35 -7.14
N TYR A 154 -6.37 13.11 -7.28
CA TYR A 154 -5.13 12.57 -7.85
C TYR A 154 -4.47 11.52 -6.93
N GLY A 155 -4.52 11.70 -5.62
CA GLY A 155 -4.03 10.75 -4.62
C GLY A 155 -4.75 9.40 -4.67
N SER A 156 -6.04 9.40 -5.04
CA SER A 156 -6.86 8.20 -5.12
C SER A 156 -6.35 7.17 -6.14
N PHE A 157 -5.64 7.63 -7.18
CA PHE A 157 -5.09 6.73 -8.19
C PHE A 157 -4.00 5.80 -7.63
N GLN A 158 -3.40 6.12 -6.49
CA GLN A 158 -2.49 5.20 -5.80
C GLN A 158 -3.22 3.92 -5.39
N TYR A 159 -4.35 4.02 -4.69
CA TYR A 159 -5.14 2.84 -4.30
C TYR A 159 -5.93 2.24 -5.46
N PHE A 160 -6.38 3.04 -6.42
CA PHE A 160 -6.96 2.53 -7.67
C PHE A 160 -6.00 1.52 -8.34
N THR A 161 -4.71 1.87 -8.45
CA THR A 161 -3.71 0.99 -9.09
C THR A 161 -3.27 -0.18 -8.20
N ILE A 162 -3.31 -0.06 -6.87
CA ILE A 162 -3.13 -1.20 -5.95
C ILE A 162 -4.18 -2.28 -6.24
N ILE A 163 -5.45 -1.88 -6.27
CA ILE A 163 -6.57 -2.80 -6.49
C ILE A 163 -6.56 -3.34 -7.93
N ALA A 164 -6.23 -2.49 -8.90
CA ALA A 164 -6.08 -2.91 -10.30
C ALA A 164 -4.96 -3.96 -10.45
N GLY A 165 -3.83 -3.79 -9.76
CA GLY A 165 -2.74 -4.77 -9.75
C GLY A 165 -3.17 -6.12 -9.18
N GLN A 166 -3.93 -6.12 -8.08
CA GLN A 166 -4.53 -7.33 -7.50
C GLN A 166 -5.47 -8.04 -8.47
N LEU A 167 -6.38 -7.29 -9.12
CA LEU A 167 -7.32 -7.85 -10.09
C LEU A 167 -6.61 -8.41 -11.34
N LEU A 168 -5.58 -7.72 -11.83
CA LEU A 168 -4.77 -8.21 -12.95
C LEU A 168 -4.01 -9.50 -12.60
N ALA A 169 -3.48 -9.61 -11.38
CA ALA A 169 -2.84 -10.83 -10.91
C ALA A 169 -3.83 -11.99 -10.90
N LEU A 170 -5.02 -11.79 -10.34
CA LEU A 170 -6.08 -12.81 -10.32
C LEU A 170 -6.48 -13.20 -11.75
N MET A 171 -6.71 -12.23 -12.63
CA MET A 171 -7.09 -12.48 -14.02
C MET A 171 -6.00 -13.27 -14.77
N THR A 172 -4.72 -12.95 -14.54
CA THR A 172 -3.60 -13.70 -15.13
C THR A 172 -3.66 -15.18 -14.73
N VAL A 173 -3.87 -15.47 -13.44
CA VAL A 173 -3.97 -16.85 -12.94
C VAL A 173 -5.19 -17.57 -13.53
N VAL A 174 -6.35 -16.90 -13.58
CA VAL A 174 -7.56 -17.47 -14.19
C VAL A 174 -7.35 -17.80 -15.66
N ILE A 175 -6.73 -16.91 -16.44
CA ILE A 175 -6.41 -17.18 -17.85
C ILE A 175 -5.51 -18.41 -17.98
N LEU A 176 -4.47 -18.51 -17.16
CA LEU A 176 -3.56 -19.64 -17.18
C LEU A 176 -4.26 -20.96 -16.80
N GLN A 177 -5.17 -20.94 -15.83
CA GLN A 177 -6.00 -22.10 -15.45
C GLN A 177 -6.93 -22.56 -16.57
N GLN A 178 -7.36 -21.67 -17.46
CA GLN A 178 -8.20 -22.01 -18.61
C GLN A 178 -7.39 -22.46 -19.83
N THR A 179 -6.12 -22.11 -19.92
CA THR A 179 -5.26 -22.37 -21.08
C THR A 179 -4.27 -23.51 -20.89
N LEU A 180 -3.90 -23.79 -19.65
CA LEU A 180 -2.92 -24.81 -19.27
C LEU A 180 -3.56 -25.87 -18.37
N THR A 181 -3.08 -27.11 -18.48
CA THR A 181 -3.43 -28.17 -17.55
C THR A 181 -2.85 -27.92 -16.16
N GLY A 182 -3.42 -28.54 -15.13
CA GLY A 182 -2.88 -28.43 -13.76
C GLY A 182 -1.45 -28.96 -13.62
N GLU A 183 -1.03 -29.88 -14.48
CA GLU A 183 0.32 -30.43 -14.55
C GLU A 183 1.28 -29.43 -15.17
N GLU A 184 0.95 -28.87 -16.33
CA GLU A 184 1.73 -27.80 -16.98
C GLU A 184 1.89 -26.57 -16.08
N LEU A 185 0.83 -26.18 -15.34
CA LEU A 185 0.90 -25.08 -14.37
C LEU A 185 1.94 -25.35 -13.27
N ARG A 186 2.03 -26.59 -12.76
CA ARG A 186 3.00 -26.98 -11.72
C ARG A 186 4.41 -27.14 -12.26
N GLU A 187 4.58 -27.57 -13.51
CA GLU A 187 5.88 -27.84 -14.10
C GLU A 187 6.58 -26.54 -14.52
N TRP A 188 5.91 -25.68 -15.26
CA TRP A 188 6.51 -24.46 -15.82
C TRP A 188 5.57 -23.24 -15.88
N GLY A 189 4.26 -23.44 -15.98
CA GLY A 189 3.28 -22.37 -16.22
C GLY A 189 3.26 -21.29 -15.14
N TRP A 190 3.57 -21.64 -13.90
CA TRP A 190 3.69 -20.70 -12.79
C TRP A 190 4.78 -19.63 -12.99
N ARG A 191 5.72 -19.82 -13.91
CA ARG A 191 6.79 -18.85 -14.24
C ARG A 191 6.27 -17.69 -15.09
N ILE A 192 5.25 -17.92 -15.92
CA ILE A 192 4.70 -16.95 -16.86
C ILE A 192 4.31 -15.63 -16.17
N PRO A 193 3.53 -15.63 -15.07
CA PRO A 193 3.16 -14.40 -14.39
C PRO A 193 4.34 -13.57 -13.91
N PHE A 194 5.42 -14.20 -13.46
CA PHE A 194 6.64 -13.50 -13.02
C PHE A 194 7.39 -12.89 -14.22
N PHE A 195 7.40 -13.55 -15.38
CA PHE A 195 7.91 -12.95 -16.62
C PHE A 195 7.08 -11.74 -17.04
N ILE A 196 5.74 -11.81 -16.94
CA ILE A 196 4.84 -10.68 -17.22
C ILE A 196 5.17 -9.51 -16.28
N GLY A 197 5.36 -9.77 -14.99
CA GLY A 197 5.77 -8.76 -14.01
C GLY A 197 7.10 -8.10 -14.36
N ALA A 198 8.13 -8.91 -14.67
CA ALA A 198 9.44 -8.40 -15.07
C ALA A 198 9.37 -7.54 -16.34
N LEU A 199 8.66 -7.98 -17.39
CA LEU A 199 8.47 -7.23 -18.61
C LEU A 199 7.68 -5.93 -18.39
N SER A 200 6.63 -5.98 -17.58
CA SER A 200 5.84 -4.80 -17.20
C SER A 200 6.70 -3.76 -16.47
N SER A 201 7.64 -4.20 -15.64
CA SER A 201 8.58 -3.32 -14.95
C SER A 201 9.48 -2.52 -15.93
N ILE A 202 9.84 -3.09 -17.08
CA ILE A 202 10.60 -2.38 -18.13
C ILE A 202 9.76 -1.22 -18.69
N VAL A 203 8.47 -1.46 -18.95
CA VAL A 203 7.54 -0.41 -19.41
C VAL A 203 7.44 0.71 -18.37
N VAL A 204 7.35 0.34 -17.08
CA VAL A 204 7.29 1.32 -15.99
C VAL A 204 8.56 2.16 -15.92
N VAL A 205 9.74 1.58 -16.08
CA VAL A 205 11.01 2.33 -16.12
C VAL A 205 10.99 3.35 -17.26
N TYR A 206 10.49 2.96 -18.44
CA TYR A 206 10.35 3.87 -19.57
C TYR A 206 9.41 5.04 -19.25
N LEU A 207 8.23 4.76 -18.67
CA LEU A 207 7.28 5.80 -18.28
C LEU A 207 7.86 6.74 -17.20
N ARG A 208 8.61 6.21 -16.24
CA ARG A 208 9.24 7.01 -15.16
C ARG A 208 10.40 7.87 -15.64
N ARG A 209 11.06 7.52 -16.74
CA ARG A 209 12.09 8.40 -17.34
C ARG A 209 11.51 9.75 -17.75
N ALA A 210 10.26 9.82 -18.17
CA ALA A 210 9.56 11.05 -18.55
C ALA A 210 9.06 11.88 -17.36
N MET A 211 9.13 11.36 -16.11
CA MET A 211 8.74 12.09 -14.92
C MET A 211 9.73 13.22 -14.60
N HIS A 212 9.22 14.31 -14.04
CA HIS A 212 10.04 15.40 -13.53
C HIS A 212 10.38 15.20 -12.07
N GLU A 213 11.56 15.67 -11.65
CA GLU A 213 11.92 15.68 -10.23
C GLU A 213 11.10 16.75 -9.48
N THR A 214 10.49 16.39 -8.37
CA THR A 214 9.71 17.31 -7.53
C THR A 214 10.50 17.86 -6.36
N ALA A 215 11.58 17.18 -5.94
CA ALA A 215 12.46 17.65 -4.89
C ALA A 215 13.33 18.82 -5.39
N THR A 216 13.38 19.90 -4.62
CA THR A 216 14.28 21.01 -4.95
C THR A 216 15.71 20.71 -4.49
N LYS A 217 16.72 21.23 -5.23
CA LYS A 217 18.13 21.10 -4.81
C LYS A 217 18.38 21.67 -3.42
N LYS A 218 17.65 22.73 -3.04
CA LYS A 218 17.71 23.33 -1.71
C LYS A 218 17.25 22.38 -0.64
N ASP A 219 16.16 21.64 -0.85
CA ASP A 219 15.63 20.67 0.11
C ASP A 219 16.53 19.45 0.23
N MET A 220 17.02 18.92 -0.92
CA MET A 220 17.93 17.77 -0.96
C MET A 220 19.28 18.02 -0.26
N ASN A 221 19.79 19.26 -0.34
CA ASN A 221 21.08 19.65 0.27
C ASN A 221 20.99 20.08 1.73
N ARG A 222 19.82 20.01 2.36
CA ARG A 222 19.69 20.30 3.79
C ARG A 222 20.41 19.24 4.63
N LYS A 223 21.05 19.65 5.72
CA LYS A 223 21.78 18.75 6.63
C LYS A 223 20.90 17.65 7.26
N ASP A 224 19.60 17.88 7.35
CA ASP A 224 18.62 16.94 7.91
C ASP A 224 17.83 16.18 6.82
N ALA A 225 18.12 16.41 5.52
CA ALA A 225 17.43 15.76 4.42
C ALA A 225 17.50 14.23 4.53
N GLY A 226 16.36 13.57 4.47
CA GLY A 226 16.23 12.11 4.55
C GLY A 226 16.75 11.47 5.85
N SER A 227 17.07 12.26 6.89
CA SER A 227 17.61 11.69 8.12
C SER A 227 16.51 11.28 9.10
N LEU A 228 16.67 10.12 9.75
CA LEU A 228 15.78 9.68 10.83
C LEU A 228 15.72 10.72 11.95
N ARG A 229 16.85 11.35 12.30
CA ARG A 229 16.88 12.42 13.30
C ARG A 229 16.05 13.62 12.87
N GLY A 230 16.09 13.99 11.58
CA GLY A 230 15.27 15.05 11.01
C GLY A 230 13.78 14.71 11.07
N MET A 231 13.42 13.49 10.68
CA MET A 231 12.05 12.98 10.75
C MET A 231 11.53 12.96 12.19
N PHE A 232 12.32 12.46 13.15
CA PHE A 232 11.91 12.39 14.56
C PHE A 232 11.85 13.75 15.28
N LYS A 233 12.32 14.84 14.67
CA LYS A 233 11.97 16.20 15.15
C LYS A 233 10.46 16.45 15.09
N HIS A 234 9.77 15.80 14.12
CA HIS A 234 8.32 15.89 13.91
C HIS A 234 7.57 14.71 14.59
N LYS A 235 7.84 14.47 15.89
CA LYS A 235 7.31 13.31 16.64
C LYS A 235 5.80 13.15 16.55
N ARG A 236 5.05 14.26 16.61
CA ARG A 236 3.59 14.26 16.49
C ARG A 236 3.14 13.79 15.10
N ALA A 237 3.81 14.24 14.04
CA ALA A 237 3.53 13.78 12.68
C ALA A 237 3.80 12.28 12.53
N VAL A 238 4.93 11.79 13.04
CA VAL A 238 5.27 10.35 13.06
C VAL A 238 4.19 9.55 13.79
N ALA A 239 3.79 9.97 14.99
CA ALA A 239 2.75 9.30 15.77
C ALA A 239 1.40 9.29 15.04
N LEU A 240 1.00 10.39 14.40
CA LEU A 240 -0.22 10.45 13.59
C LEU A 240 -0.15 9.52 12.38
N VAL A 241 0.98 9.46 11.66
CA VAL A 241 1.13 8.54 10.51
C VAL A 241 1.02 7.09 10.96
N VAL A 242 1.67 6.71 12.07
CA VAL A 242 1.54 5.35 12.63
C VAL A 242 0.08 5.08 13.02
N ALA A 243 -0.56 5.98 13.76
CA ALA A 243 -1.94 5.80 14.23
C ALA A 243 -2.96 5.72 13.08
N PHE A 244 -2.78 6.49 11.99
CA PHE A 244 -3.61 6.37 10.79
C PHE A 244 -3.35 5.06 10.05
N THR A 245 -2.11 4.62 10.03
CA THR A 245 -1.71 3.42 9.28
C THR A 245 -2.19 2.15 9.95
N ILE A 246 -2.06 2.02 11.27
CA ILE A 246 -2.41 0.78 11.97
C ILE A 246 -3.89 0.44 11.81
N GLY A 247 -4.80 1.38 12.04
CA GLY A 247 -6.23 1.14 11.86
C GLY A 247 -6.63 1.06 10.39
N GLY A 248 -6.09 1.96 9.55
CA GLY A 248 -6.37 1.93 8.11
C GLY A 248 -5.91 0.66 7.42
N SER A 249 -4.69 0.18 7.71
CA SER A 249 -4.16 -1.06 7.14
C SER A 249 -4.87 -2.30 7.70
N LEU A 250 -5.08 -2.38 9.02
CA LEU A 250 -5.78 -3.51 9.62
C LEU A 250 -7.19 -3.64 9.03
N TYR A 251 -7.94 -2.55 8.93
CA TYR A 251 -9.27 -2.54 8.33
C TYR A 251 -9.23 -2.94 6.85
N PHE A 252 -8.29 -2.36 6.07
CA PHE A 252 -8.12 -2.68 4.65
C PHE A 252 -7.83 -4.17 4.43
N TYR A 253 -6.86 -4.76 5.14
CA TYR A 253 -6.52 -6.17 4.98
C TYR A 253 -7.61 -7.12 5.52
N THR A 254 -8.40 -6.68 6.50
CA THR A 254 -9.57 -7.43 6.98
C THR A 254 -10.59 -7.61 5.85
N PHE A 255 -10.94 -6.53 5.13
CA PHE A 255 -11.98 -6.58 4.09
C PHE A 255 -11.46 -6.93 2.69
N THR A 256 -10.15 -6.92 2.42
CA THR A 256 -9.58 -7.30 1.11
C THR A 256 -8.96 -8.70 1.13
N THR A 257 -8.07 -8.99 2.07
CA THR A 257 -7.28 -10.23 2.07
C THR A 257 -7.90 -11.31 2.95
N TYR A 258 -8.17 -11.01 4.21
CA TYR A 258 -8.73 -11.99 5.14
C TYR A 258 -10.18 -12.36 4.79
N MET A 259 -10.94 -11.43 4.22
CA MET A 259 -12.36 -11.63 3.90
C MET A 259 -12.62 -12.84 3.00
N GLN A 260 -11.73 -13.17 2.07
CA GLN A 260 -11.86 -14.38 1.25
C GLN A 260 -11.91 -15.64 2.12
N LYS A 261 -10.98 -15.76 3.05
CA LYS A 261 -10.93 -16.90 3.98
C LYS A 261 -12.09 -16.88 4.94
N PHE A 262 -12.45 -15.72 5.45
CA PHE A 262 -13.58 -15.55 6.35
C PHE A 262 -14.89 -16.04 5.74
N LEU A 263 -15.19 -15.67 4.50
CA LEU A 263 -16.42 -16.10 3.81
C LEU A 263 -16.44 -17.61 3.53
N VAL A 264 -15.30 -18.23 3.23
CA VAL A 264 -15.23 -19.69 3.03
C VAL A 264 -15.37 -20.42 4.36
N ILE A 265 -14.58 -20.02 5.37
CA ILE A 265 -14.40 -20.81 6.58
C ILE A 265 -15.46 -20.48 7.64
N SER A 266 -15.86 -19.21 7.76
CA SER A 266 -16.77 -18.75 8.83
C SER A 266 -18.21 -18.59 8.33
N ALA A 267 -18.41 -18.11 7.10
CA ALA A 267 -19.76 -17.99 6.50
C ALA A 267 -20.19 -19.24 5.70
N GLY A 268 -19.25 -20.16 5.39
CA GLY A 268 -19.56 -21.47 4.75
C GLY A 268 -19.85 -21.41 3.26
N PHE A 269 -19.45 -20.33 2.57
CA PHE A 269 -19.61 -20.26 1.11
C PHE A 269 -18.57 -21.11 0.37
N SER A 270 -18.93 -21.59 -0.83
CA SER A 270 -17.96 -22.26 -1.70
C SER A 270 -16.87 -21.28 -2.17
N PRO A 271 -15.63 -21.77 -2.38
CA PRO A 271 -14.53 -20.91 -2.88
C PRO A 271 -14.85 -20.17 -4.18
N GLU A 272 -15.62 -20.79 -5.09
CA GLU A 272 -16.06 -20.20 -6.36
C GLU A 272 -16.99 -19.00 -6.12
N THR A 273 -17.99 -19.17 -5.24
CA THR A 273 -18.92 -18.10 -4.85
C THR A 273 -18.16 -16.94 -4.19
N VAL A 274 -17.23 -17.24 -3.31
CA VAL A 274 -16.40 -16.23 -2.64
C VAL A 274 -15.53 -15.48 -3.64
N SER A 275 -14.92 -16.16 -4.59
CA SER A 275 -14.11 -15.53 -5.65
C SER A 275 -14.93 -14.55 -6.47
N PHE A 276 -16.19 -14.91 -6.80
CA PHE A 276 -17.10 -14.01 -7.50
C PHE A 276 -17.49 -12.77 -6.65
N ILE A 277 -17.89 -12.99 -5.39
CA ILE A 277 -18.24 -11.92 -4.44
C ILE A 277 -17.08 -10.94 -4.30
N MET A 278 -15.89 -11.45 -4.03
CA MET A 278 -14.70 -10.61 -3.79
C MET A 278 -14.26 -9.86 -5.05
N THR A 279 -14.29 -10.52 -6.22
CA THR A 279 -13.95 -9.86 -7.48
C THR A 279 -14.91 -8.70 -7.77
N ALA A 280 -16.22 -8.92 -7.66
CA ALA A 280 -17.22 -7.88 -7.86
C ALA A 280 -17.06 -6.72 -6.85
N ALA A 281 -16.84 -7.04 -5.57
CA ALA A 281 -16.64 -6.06 -4.52
C ALA A 281 -15.35 -5.24 -4.72
N LEU A 282 -14.24 -5.87 -5.11
CA LEU A 282 -12.97 -5.19 -5.40
C LEU A 282 -13.05 -4.31 -6.65
N VAL A 283 -13.77 -4.73 -7.70
CA VAL A 283 -14.03 -3.88 -8.88
C VAL A 283 -14.81 -2.64 -8.47
N GLY A 284 -15.89 -2.79 -7.71
CA GLY A 284 -16.63 -1.66 -7.15
C GLY A 284 -15.76 -0.75 -6.28
N PHE A 285 -14.95 -1.34 -5.39
CA PHE A 285 -14.01 -0.63 -4.53
C PHE A 285 -12.97 0.16 -5.31
N MET A 286 -12.44 -0.39 -6.41
CA MET A 286 -11.51 0.30 -7.29
C MET A 286 -12.11 1.59 -7.86
N PHE A 287 -13.35 1.55 -8.36
CA PHE A 287 -14.03 2.73 -8.90
C PHE A 287 -14.49 3.71 -7.81
N CYS A 288 -14.71 3.26 -6.58
CA CYS A 288 -14.96 4.14 -5.45
C CYS A 288 -13.77 5.08 -5.16
N GLN A 289 -12.53 4.67 -5.46
CA GLN A 289 -11.35 5.48 -5.12
C GLN A 289 -11.41 6.91 -5.68
N PRO A 290 -11.54 7.13 -7.01
CA PRO A 290 -11.61 8.49 -7.54
C PRO A 290 -12.87 9.25 -7.09
N LEU A 291 -14.00 8.57 -6.89
CA LEU A 291 -15.24 9.19 -6.42
C LEU A 291 -15.09 9.75 -5.01
N PHE A 292 -14.55 8.96 -4.09
CA PHE A 292 -14.30 9.38 -2.71
C PHE A 292 -13.13 10.37 -2.63
N GLY A 293 -12.16 10.30 -3.55
CA GLY A 293 -11.14 11.33 -3.69
C GLY A 293 -11.74 12.70 -4.05
N LEU A 294 -12.67 12.75 -5.01
CA LEU A 294 -13.40 13.98 -5.33
C LEU A 294 -14.25 14.49 -4.16
N LEU A 295 -14.87 13.59 -3.41
CA LEU A 295 -15.63 13.95 -2.23
C LEU A 295 -14.71 14.56 -1.16
N ALA A 296 -13.52 13.97 -0.94
CA ALA A 296 -12.53 14.48 0.01
C ALA A 296 -12.01 15.88 -0.36
N ASP A 297 -11.86 16.16 -1.65
CA ASP A 297 -11.47 17.51 -2.11
C ASP A 297 -12.56 18.57 -1.78
N ARG A 298 -13.84 18.16 -1.66
CA ARG A 298 -14.97 19.06 -1.31
C ARG A 298 -15.15 19.23 0.19
N ILE A 299 -15.19 18.13 0.95
CA ILE A 299 -15.51 18.17 2.39
C ILE A 299 -14.29 18.25 3.30
N GLY A 300 -13.10 18.03 2.75
CA GLY A 300 -11.82 18.13 3.44
C GLY A 300 -11.32 16.82 4.05
N ILE A 301 -9.99 16.70 4.15
CA ILE A 301 -9.27 15.51 4.60
C ILE A 301 -9.66 15.12 6.04
N LYS A 302 -9.78 16.11 6.95
CA LYS A 302 -10.12 15.83 8.35
C LYS A 302 -11.50 15.21 8.51
N ALA A 303 -12.50 15.72 7.77
CA ALA A 303 -13.84 15.16 7.77
C ALA A 303 -13.85 13.71 7.29
N HIS A 304 -13.14 13.43 6.18
CA HIS A 304 -12.98 12.07 5.65
C HIS A 304 -12.34 11.11 6.67
N MET A 305 -11.26 11.54 7.34
CA MET A 305 -10.59 10.73 8.36
C MET A 305 -11.52 10.40 9.54
N LEU A 306 -12.32 11.38 9.99
CA LEU A 306 -13.29 11.18 11.07
C LEU A 306 -14.45 10.28 10.62
N MET A 307 -14.96 10.45 9.40
CA MET A 307 -16.00 9.59 8.84
C MET A 307 -15.50 8.15 8.71
N PHE A 308 -14.31 7.94 8.13
CA PHE A 308 -13.70 6.61 8.04
C PHE A 308 -13.60 5.95 9.40
N SER A 309 -12.85 6.55 10.30
CA SER A 309 -12.53 5.94 11.59
C SER A 309 -13.74 5.80 12.50
N GLY A 310 -14.68 6.75 12.45
CA GLY A 310 -15.94 6.69 13.20
C GLY A 310 -16.86 5.58 12.69
N LEU A 311 -17.11 5.52 11.37
CA LEU A 311 -17.95 4.47 10.79
C LEU A 311 -17.30 3.08 10.93
N ALA A 312 -16.00 2.98 10.68
CA ALA A 312 -15.27 1.72 10.83
C ALA A 312 -15.31 1.20 12.29
N MET A 313 -15.08 2.09 13.27
CA MET A 313 -15.15 1.73 14.70
C MET A 313 -16.54 1.23 15.09
N LEU A 314 -17.59 1.91 14.64
CA LEU A 314 -18.97 1.58 15.02
C LEU A 314 -19.52 0.35 14.27
N LEU A 315 -19.15 0.18 13.01
CA LEU A 315 -19.79 -0.78 12.10
C LEU A 315 -18.99 -2.06 11.88
N VAL A 316 -17.68 -2.11 12.19
CA VAL A 316 -16.87 -3.31 11.92
C VAL A 316 -17.39 -4.54 12.66
N ILE A 317 -17.78 -4.39 13.92
CA ILE A 317 -18.31 -5.49 14.71
C ILE A 317 -19.63 -6.01 14.14
N PRO A 318 -20.69 -5.18 13.97
CA PRO A 318 -21.93 -5.66 13.37
C PRO A 318 -21.79 -6.16 11.94
N LEU A 319 -20.87 -5.59 11.12
CA LEU A 319 -20.60 -6.10 9.78
C LEU A 319 -20.03 -7.52 9.80
N LEU A 320 -19.03 -7.78 10.65
CA LEU A 320 -18.40 -9.10 10.74
C LEU A 320 -19.34 -10.15 11.32
N TYR A 321 -20.16 -9.82 12.32
CA TYR A 321 -21.22 -10.72 12.81
C TYR A 321 -22.29 -11.01 11.74
N SER A 322 -22.71 -9.98 10.99
CA SER A 322 -23.66 -10.17 9.90
C SER A 322 -23.09 -11.05 8.79
N LEU A 323 -21.80 -10.88 8.45
CA LEU A 323 -21.09 -11.70 7.47
C LEU A 323 -20.91 -13.15 7.93
N GLN A 324 -20.75 -13.39 9.23
CA GLN A 324 -20.63 -14.75 9.79
C GLN A 324 -21.94 -15.53 9.66
N SER A 325 -23.08 -14.85 9.73
CA SER A 325 -24.42 -15.48 9.70
C SER A 325 -25.12 -15.39 8.36
N VAL A 326 -24.50 -14.73 7.34
CA VAL A 326 -25.15 -14.53 6.04
C VAL A 326 -25.17 -15.82 5.21
N SER A 327 -26.32 -16.13 4.61
CA SER A 327 -26.49 -17.29 3.71
C SER A 327 -26.65 -16.89 2.24
N SER A 328 -27.01 -15.64 1.95
CA SER A 328 -27.21 -15.15 0.58
C SER A 328 -25.92 -14.57 0.00
N PRO A 329 -25.42 -15.05 -1.14
CA PRO A 329 -24.24 -14.48 -1.80
C PRO A 329 -24.38 -13.01 -2.15
N PHE A 330 -25.60 -12.55 -2.54
CA PHE A 330 -25.85 -11.15 -2.82
C PHE A 330 -25.77 -10.28 -1.56
N MET A 331 -26.31 -10.75 -0.44
CA MET A 331 -26.21 -10.03 0.84
C MET A 331 -24.74 -10.00 1.33
N ALA A 332 -23.99 -11.10 1.16
CA ALA A 332 -22.57 -11.15 1.46
C ALA A 332 -21.80 -10.12 0.63
N PHE A 333 -22.08 -10.03 -0.68
CA PHE A 333 -21.54 -8.98 -1.54
C PHE A 333 -21.84 -7.56 -1.01
N LEU A 334 -23.09 -7.26 -0.65
CA LEU A 334 -23.47 -5.94 -0.14
C LEU A 334 -22.75 -5.60 1.17
N LEU A 335 -22.61 -6.54 2.09
CA LEU A 335 -21.93 -6.34 3.37
C LEU A 335 -20.40 -6.13 3.18
N VAL A 336 -19.76 -6.93 2.34
CA VAL A 336 -18.34 -6.79 1.98
C VAL A 336 -18.11 -5.45 1.29
N PHE A 337 -18.94 -5.12 0.28
CA PHE A 337 -18.84 -3.86 -0.43
C PHE A 337 -19.10 -2.66 0.51
N GLY A 338 -20.03 -2.77 1.45
CA GLY A 338 -20.26 -1.78 2.50
C GLY A 338 -19.01 -1.54 3.35
N GLY A 339 -18.33 -2.60 3.78
CA GLY A 339 -17.04 -2.49 4.48
C GLY A 339 -15.95 -1.82 3.62
N LEU A 340 -15.86 -2.17 2.34
CA LEU A 340 -14.93 -1.55 1.40
C LEU A 340 -15.29 -0.09 1.07
N ALA A 341 -16.58 0.26 1.03
CA ALA A 341 -17.04 1.64 0.88
C ALA A 341 -16.62 2.51 2.07
N ILE A 342 -16.68 1.98 3.29
CA ILE A 342 -16.12 2.63 4.48
C ILE A 342 -14.60 2.81 4.33
N ALA A 343 -13.87 1.79 3.86
CA ALA A 343 -12.44 1.90 3.58
C ALA A 343 -12.13 3.00 2.56
N SER A 344 -13.02 3.23 1.57
CA SER A 344 -12.88 4.29 0.55
C SER A 344 -12.93 5.71 1.12
N LEU A 345 -13.33 5.90 2.36
CA LEU A 345 -13.19 7.19 3.06
C LEU A 345 -11.74 7.48 3.47
N TYR A 346 -10.89 6.45 3.60
CA TYR A 346 -9.49 6.59 3.99
C TYR A 346 -8.51 6.39 2.84
N THR A 347 -8.71 5.36 2.03
CA THR A 347 -7.72 4.91 1.04
C THR A 347 -7.35 5.99 0.01
N PRO A 348 -8.28 6.80 -0.56
CA PRO A 348 -7.93 7.84 -1.53
C PRO A 348 -7.05 8.95 -0.97
N ILE A 349 -7.17 9.23 0.32
CA ILE A 349 -6.47 10.32 1.00
C ILE A 349 -5.26 9.85 1.81
N ALA A 350 -5.06 8.54 1.94
CA ALA A 350 -4.06 7.95 2.83
C ALA A 350 -2.62 8.45 2.58
N GLY A 351 -2.23 8.66 1.33
CA GLY A 351 -0.94 9.24 0.97
C GLY A 351 -0.88 10.75 1.25
N ILE A 352 -1.93 11.46 0.84
CA ILE A 352 -2.02 12.93 0.94
C ILE A 352 -1.96 13.38 2.40
N VAL A 353 -2.77 12.77 3.27
CA VAL A 353 -2.81 13.15 4.70
C VAL A 353 -1.45 13.00 5.37
N LYS A 354 -0.69 11.98 5.01
CA LYS A 354 0.65 11.74 5.56
C LYS A 354 1.67 12.74 5.00
N ALA A 355 1.63 13.03 3.70
CA ALA A 355 2.54 13.96 3.05
C ALA A 355 2.38 15.41 3.55
N GLU A 356 1.16 15.81 3.91
CA GLU A 356 0.85 17.12 4.50
C GLU A 356 1.48 17.33 5.88
N LEU A 357 1.84 16.27 6.59
CA LEU A 357 2.37 16.33 7.95
C LEU A 357 3.88 16.58 7.99
N PHE A 358 4.60 16.49 6.86
CA PHE A 358 6.06 16.62 6.83
C PHE A 358 6.57 17.69 5.87
N PRO A 359 7.62 18.43 6.27
CA PRO A 359 8.31 19.36 5.39
C PRO A 359 9.03 18.61 4.24
N PRO A 360 9.30 19.29 3.10
CA PRO A 360 9.85 18.63 1.91
C PRO A 360 11.13 17.81 2.13
N ALA A 361 12.01 18.27 3.02
CA ALA A 361 13.33 17.66 3.28
C ALA A 361 13.26 16.25 3.90
N VAL A 362 12.16 15.91 4.59
CA VAL A 362 11.99 14.61 5.26
C VAL A 362 10.63 13.99 4.93
N ARG A 363 9.96 14.46 3.87
CA ARG A 363 8.60 14.06 3.53
C ARG A 363 8.52 12.61 3.09
N ALA A 364 9.36 12.18 2.15
CA ALA A 364 9.30 10.82 1.65
C ALA A 364 9.66 9.80 2.73
N LEU A 365 10.67 10.08 3.55
CA LEU A 365 11.02 9.27 4.71
C LEU A 365 9.90 9.26 5.75
N GLY A 366 9.33 10.43 6.07
CA GLY A 366 8.27 10.60 7.06
C GLY A 366 6.94 9.93 6.66
N VAL A 367 6.65 9.86 5.36
CA VAL A 367 5.50 9.11 4.84
C VAL A 367 5.80 7.61 4.80
N GLY A 368 6.96 7.22 4.24
CA GLY A 368 7.27 5.83 3.91
C GLY A 368 7.61 4.97 5.12
N PHE A 369 8.53 5.41 5.95
CA PHE A 369 9.05 4.60 7.06
C PHE A 369 8.00 4.31 8.15
N PRO A 370 7.30 5.30 8.75
CA PRO A 370 6.28 5.03 9.75
C PRO A 370 5.08 4.24 9.19
N TYR A 371 4.72 4.49 7.92
CA TYR A 371 3.72 3.68 7.22
C TYR A 371 4.18 2.22 7.11
N ALA A 372 5.40 1.96 6.66
CA ALA A 372 5.90 0.61 6.47
C ALA A 372 5.94 -0.17 7.79
N VAL A 373 6.33 0.48 8.90
CA VAL A 373 6.31 -0.12 10.25
C VAL A 373 4.89 -0.46 10.68
N GLY A 374 3.97 0.50 10.61
CA GLY A 374 2.57 0.28 11.01
C GLY A 374 1.86 -0.76 10.13
N ASN A 375 2.12 -0.71 8.82
CA ASN A 375 1.53 -1.66 7.87
C ASN A 375 2.09 -3.09 8.05
N ALA A 376 3.38 -3.26 8.31
CA ALA A 376 3.96 -4.56 8.56
C ALA A 376 3.42 -5.18 9.87
N ALA A 377 3.33 -4.35 10.93
CA ALA A 377 2.90 -4.81 12.25
C ALA A 377 1.41 -5.16 12.33
N PHE A 378 0.53 -4.41 11.66
CA PHE A 378 -0.92 -4.57 11.79
C PHE A 378 -1.60 -5.05 10.50
N GLY A 379 -1.16 -4.57 9.34
CA GLY A 379 -1.68 -5.03 8.05
C GLY A 379 -1.18 -6.43 7.70
N GLY A 380 0.13 -6.63 7.76
CA GLY A 380 0.76 -7.92 7.42
C GLY A 380 0.42 -9.05 8.38
N THR A 381 0.05 -8.75 9.63
CA THR A 381 -0.33 -9.74 10.65
C THR A 381 -1.83 -9.96 10.77
N ALA A 382 -2.66 -9.16 10.09
CA ALA A 382 -4.12 -9.19 10.24
C ALA A 382 -4.72 -10.60 10.08
N GLU A 383 -4.35 -11.27 8.99
CA GLU A 383 -4.81 -12.62 8.68
C GLU A 383 -4.31 -13.65 9.71
N TYR A 384 -3.04 -13.55 10.11
CA TYR A 384 -2.45 -14.45 11.10
C TYR A 384 -3.17 -14.34 12.44
N VAL A 385 -3.42 -13.12 12.93
CA VAL A 385 -4.15 -12.86 14.18
C VAL A 385 -5.57 -13.42 14.09
N ALA A 386 -6.27 -13.16 12.98
CA ALA A 386 -7.63 -13.64 12.78
C ALA A 386 -7.71 -15.18 12.81
N LEU A 387 -6.85 -15.85 12.04
CA LEU A 387 -6.82 -17.32 11.98
C LEU A 387 -6.35 -17.95 13.29
N SER A 388 -5.41 -17.32 14.00
CA SER A 388 -4.95 -17.77 15.30
C SER A 388 -6.08 -17.73 16.36
N LEU A 389 -6.83 -16.63 16.42
CA LEU A 389 -7.98 -16.51 17.32
C LEU A 389 -9.09 -17.51 16.97
N ARG A 390 -9.31 -17.71 15.66
CA ARG A 390 -10.27 -18.72 15.20
C ARG A 390 -9.85 -20.14 15.59
N SER A 391 -8.59 -20.51 15.44
CA SER A 391 -8.11 -21.85 15.80
C SER A 391 -8.27 -22.16 17.30
N GLN A 392 -8.36 -21.12 18.12
CA GLN A 392 -8.65 -21.20 19.55
C GLN A 392 -10.14 -21.16 19.88
N GLY A 393 -11.04 -21.08 18.87
CA GLY A 393 -12.48 -21.00 19.04
C GLY A 393 -13.02 -19.64 19.53
N VAL A 394 -12.20 -18.59 19.42
CA VAL A 394 -12.51 -17.22 19.89
C VAL A 394 -12.40 -16.18 18.75
N GLU A 395 -12.87 -16.55 17.58
CA GLU A 395 -12.79 -15.70 16.35
C GLU A 395 -13.36 -14.29 16.59
N GLU A 396 -14.39 -14.15 17.42
CA GLU A 396 -15.04 -12.87 17.70
C GLU A 396 -14.09 -11.85 18.32
N TYR A 397 -13.04 -12.27 19.02
CA TYR A 397 -12.04 -11.36 19.58
C TYR A 397 -11.28 -10.60 18.48
N PHE A 398 -11.21 -11.15 17.26
CA PHE A 398 -10.69 -10.42 16.13
C PHE A 398 -11.56 -9.21 15.76
N PHE A 399 -12.88 -9.30 15.89
CA PHE A 399 -13.79 -8.19 15.59
C PHE A 399 -13.56 -7.02 16.55
N PHE A 400 -13.41 -7.33 17.84
CA PHE A 400 -13.08 -6.34 18.86
C PHE A 400 -11.66 -5.79 18.70
N TYR A 401 -10.70 -6.63 18.29
CA TYR A 401 -9.34 -6.20 18.00
C TYR A 401 -9.32 -5.15 16.88
N VAL A 402 -10.03 -5.39 15.77
CA VAL A 402 -10.12 -4.42 14.68
C VAL A 402 -10.77 -3.12 15.17
N ALA A 403 -11.87 -3.19 15.89
CA ALA A 403 -12.56 -2.03 16.44
C ALA A 403 -11.65 -1.22 17.39
N ALA A 404 -10.90 -1.88 18.27
CA ALA A 404 -9.98 -1.23 19.21
C ALA A 404 -8.84 -0.49 18.49
N ILE A 405 -8.23 -1.11 17.48
CA ILE A 405 -7.15 -0.46 16.71
C ILE A 405 -7.68 0.70 15.87
N VAL A 406 -8.85 0.57 15.26
CA VAL A 406 -9.50 1.67 14.51
C VAL A 406 -9.88 2.83 15.45
N SER A 407 -10.22 2.56 16.71
CA SER A 407 -10.47 3.60 17.73
C SER A 407 -9.25 4.48 17.98
N ILE A 408 -8.03 3.91 17.91
CA ILE A 408 -6.78 4.69 17.98
C ILE A 408 -6.71 5.65 16.78
N THR A 409 -7.08 5.17 15.58
CA THR A 409 -7.14 6.03 14.38
C THR A 409 -8.19 7.13 14.52
N PHE A 410 -9.33 6.85 15.16
CA PHE A 410 -10.37 7.84 15.42
C PHE A 410 -9.84 8.96 16.35
N ILE A 411 -9.23 8.59 17.47
CA ILE A 411 -8.62 9.54 18.40
C ILE A 411 -7.55 10.38 17.67
N ALA A 412 -6.68 9.75 16.89
CA ALA A 412 -5.66 10.44 16.11
C ALA A 412 -6.29 11.42 15.09
N SER A 413 -7.41 11.05 14.47
CA SER A 413 -8.14 11.90 13.52
C SER A 413 -8.77 13.12 14.21
N MET A 414 -9.23 12.98 15.45
CA MET A 414 -9.70 14.11 16.27
C MET A 414 -8.56 15.07 16.59
N LEU A 415 -7.39 14.53 16.98
CA LEU A 415 -6.20 15.28 17.37
C LEU A 415 -5.43 15.87 16.19
N MET A 416 -5.76 15.45 14.96
CA MET A 416 -5.11 15.94 13.74
C MET A 416 -5.38 17.44 13.54
N PRO A 417 -4.35 18.25 13.22
CA PRO A 417 -4.54 19.65 12.87
C PRO A 417 -5.35 19.79 11.58
N ASN A 418 -5.92 20.97 11.36
CA ASN A 418 -6.58 21.28 10.09
C ASN A 418 -5.50 21.47 9.00
N LEU A 419 -5.30 20.42 8.17
CA LEU A 419 -4.25 20.39 7.15
C LEU A 419 -4.47 21.40 6.03
N SER A 420 -5.71 21.76 5.71
CA SER A 420 -6.00 22.81 4.72
C SER A 420 -5.46 24.18 5.14
N ARG A 421 -5.31 24.40 6.46
CA ARG A 421 -4.80 25.66 7.02
C ARG A 421 -3.33 25.59 7.40
N TYR A 422 -2.89 24.47 7.94
CA TYR A 422 -1.56 24.33 8.58
C TYR A 422 -0.66 23.30 7.91
N GLY A 423 -1.15 22.52 6.93
CA GLY A 423 -0.37 21.49 6.23
C GLY A 423 0.80 22.09 5.45
N TYR A 424 1.83 21.27 5.22
CA TYR A 424 3.04 21.70 4.50
C TYR A 424 2.86 21.81 2.97
N ILE A 425 1.77 21.29 2.42
CA ILE A 425 1.48 21.36 0.97
C ILE A 425 0.27 22.29 0.72
N SER A 426 -0.79 22.13 1.50
CA SER A 426 -2.06 22.85 1.30
C SER A 426 -2.19 24.14 2.14
N GLY A 427 -1.44 24.23 3.23
CA GLY A 427 -1.54 25.28 4.22
C GLY A 427 -0.27 26.14 4.36
N SER A 428 -0.13 26.81 5.51
CA SER A 428 1.00 27.70 5.83
C SER A 428 2.29 26.98 6.23
N GLY A 429 2.25 25.68 6.49
CA GLY A 429 3.37 24.92 7.04
C GLY A 429 3.63 25.15 8.54
N GLU A 430 2.68 25.78 9.25
CA GLU A 430 2.81 26.18 10.68
C GLU A 430 2.38 25.10 11.67
N ILE A 431 2.42 23.83 11.29
CA ILE A 431 2.06 22.71 12.18
C ILE A 431 2.91 22.74 13.47
N GLU A 432 4.15 23.19 13.39
CA GLU A 432 5.10 23.24 14.52
C GLU A 432 4.81 24.33 15.53
N GLU A 433 4.36 25.50 15.11
CA GLU A 433 4.13 26.64 16.04
C GLU A 433 3.02 26.36 17.06
N ARG A 434 1.99 25.58 16.69
CA ARG A 434 0.90 25.20 17.61
C ARG A 434 1.23 24.07 18.57
N THR A 435 2.32 23.34 18.35
CA THR A 435 2.70 22.20 19.20
C THR A 435 3.67 22.56 20.31
N GLY A 436 4.03 23.83 20.48
CA GLY A 436 4.94 24.30 21.52
C GLY A 436 6.41 23.95 21.27
N LEU A 437 6.76 23.37 20.14
CA LEU A 437 8.13 23.14 19.71
C LEU A 437 8.62 24.39 18.97
N LYS A 438 9.17 25.35 19.70
CA LYS A 438 9.89 26.47 19.12
C LYS A 438 11.09 25.98 18.31
N GLY A 439 10.93 25.89 17.03
CA GLY A 439 11.96 25.69 16.04
C GLY A 439 11.79 26.74 14.95
N SER A 440 12.40 27.89 15.15
CA SER A 440 12.35 29.05 14.27
C SER A 440 12.87 28.72 12.86
N VAL A 441 11.98 28.64 11.88
CA VAL A 441 12.28 29.12 10.53
C VAL A 441 11.03 29.87 10.07
N ARG A 442 10.99 31.17 10.34
CA ARG A 442 10.13 32.08 9.59
C ARG A 442 10.56 31.99 8.12
N PRO A 443 9.67 31.71 7.14
CA PRO A 443 9.92 32.17 5.79
C PRO A 443 9.94 33.68 5.88
N ASP A 444 11.01 34.32 5.45
CA ASP A 444 11.06 35.76 5.25
C ASP A 444 9.81 36.18 4.47
N ALA A 445 8.86 36.74 5.17
CA ALA A 445 7.79 37.49 4.57
C ALA A 445 8.47 38.70 3.89
N ALA A 446 8.65 38.59 2.58
CA ALA A 446 8.97 39.75 1.79
C ALA A 446 7.82 40.74 1.96
N ARG A 447 8.00 41.68 2.91
CA ARG A 447 7.42 43.00 2.82
C ARG A 447 8.25 43.77 1.78
N VAL A 448 7.58 44.30 0.88
CA VAL A 448 7.54 45.53 0.12
C VAL A 448 7.20 45.21 -1.33
#